data_431742ecc0206c4bfa999260838e924d
#
_entry.id   431742ecc0206c4bfa999260838e924d
#
_cell.length_a   1.000
_cell.length_b   1.000
_cell.length_c   1.000
_cell.angle_alpha   90.00
_cell.angle_beta   90.00
_cell.angle_gamma   90.00
#
_symmetry.space_group_name_H-M   'P 1'
#
loop_
_entity.id
_entity.type
_entity.pdbx_description
1 polymer ?
#
loop_
_entity_poly.entity_id
_entity_poly.type
_entity_poly.pdbx_seq_one_letter_code
_entity_poly.pdbx_strand_id
1 'polypeptide(L)'
;MKKFIPLIFFAFVAAQAPPSFKLKEVRVEGNKETSENMVLYTAGLQAGQDVSTEDFRRAVKRLWELGVFSNIQIHFEGESPEGILISIEVEESPVLGKVIFKGNKKLKDRKFKEEISFQRGMRIKPNFMTKTINKMKKMYMEDGYFLAKVTGEMIPSESEIDDGKQDIIFTITEGKKVKIKDIVIVGNTNNFGWLASKSWIPIPAGLRKKLTLIKLRWQLKETKIRSWWKFWAPAYDQKKYTEDKDALTTFYRDEGYRDFTILSDSVYYEPKKKGLVVRLNVNEGNRYKYRNFTWEGNALYETEILEKTLNLNDGNFYSKSGFEEAVFQNVQSLYMDRGYLYSSIEPFFTPVGDDSLDVHFSITENNKVYIRNINIYGNDKTRENVIRRELDVFPGDLFRRTLLQRSMRKLNVLNYFDPTSLSPNVVPVDEDEIDLDITLAEKSSDKASANIGFTGIYGMTGGGNIEFNNFMGRGQILSFGFNVGTQVSVYNNYGKPGKYESIEMRFMDPM
;
A
#
# COMPACT_ATOMS: atom_id res chain seq x y z
N MET A 1 31.51 -52.59 -50.45
CA MET A 1 31.19 -51.72 -49.32
C MET A 1 32.34 -50.75 -49.11
N LYS A 2 32.24 -49.53 -49.67
CA LYS A 2 33.24 -48.43 -49.52
C LYS A 2 32.78 -47.53 -48.45
N LYS A 3 33.53 -47.42 -47.32
CA LYS A 3 33.26 -46.46 -46.23
C LYS A 3 33.70 -45.04 -46.66
N PHE A 4 32.75 -44.11 -46.71
CA PHE A 4 33.03 -42.71 -46.88
C PHE A 4 33.29 -42.12 -45.48
N ILE A 5 34.44 -41.50 -45.26
CA ILE A 5 34.82 -40.70 -44.12
C ILE A 5 34.64 -39.24 -44.55
N PRO A 6 33.78 -38.43 -43.92
CA PRO A 6 33.71 -37.02 -44.19
C PRO A 6 34.88 -36.30 -43.50
N LEU A 7 35.74 -35.70 -44.29
CA LEU A 7 36.80 -34.82 -43.82
C LEU A 7 36.15 -33.47 -43.43
N ILE A 8 36.07 -33.23 -42.10
CA ILE A 8 35.62 -31.94 -41.55
C ILE A 8 36.80 -30.96 -41.65
N PHE A 9 36.72 -30.04 -42.57
CA PHE A 9 37.60 -28.88 -42.68
C PHE A 9 37.22 -27.90 -41.56
N PHE A 10 38.01 -27.85 -40.49
CA PHE A 10 38.01 -26.74 -39.52
C PHE A 10 38.66 -25.55 -40.23
N ALA A 11 37.85 -24.59 -40.75
CA ALA A 11 38.34 -23.29 -41.12
C ALA A 11 38.70 -22.52 -39.85
N PHE A 12 39.98 -22.44 -39.56
CA PHE A 12 40.52 -21.51 -38.55
C PHE A 12 40.24 -20.07 -39.10
N VAL A 13 39.18 -19.42 -38.63
CA VAL A 13 39.03 -17.99 -38.79
C VAL A 13 40.05 -17.37 -37.83
N ALA A 14 41.22 -17.01 -38.39
CA ALA A 14 42.16 -16.18 -37.63
C ALA A 14 41.44 -14.88 -37.29
N ALA A 15 41.16 -14.65 -36.05
CA ALA A 15 40.71 -13.37 -35.55
C ALA A 15 41.83 -12.36 -35.83
N GLN A 16 41.67 -11.56 -36.88
CA GLN A 16 42.54 -10.43 -37.12
C GLN A 16 42.41 -9.50 -35.90
N ALA A 17 43.55 -9.25 -35.24
CA ALA A 17 43.62 -8.21 -34.22
C ALA A 17 43.02 -6.92 -34.76
N PRO A 18 42.19 -6.21 -34.01
CA PRO A 18 41.62 -4.94 -34.49
C PRO A 18 42.76 -3.99 -34.89
N PRO A 19 42.60 -3.23 -35.95
CA PRO A 19 43.65 -2.31 -36.40
C PRO A 19 44.01 -1.35 -35.27
N SER A 20 45.28 -1.35 -34.90
CA SER A 20 45.86 -0.41 -33.92
C SER A 20 46.50 0.77 -34.61
N PHE A 21 46.28 1.95 -34.08
CA PHE A 21 46.83 3.22 -34.58
C PHE A 21 47.72 3.82 -33.47
N LYS A 22 48.85 4.33 -33.81
CA LYS A 22 49.71 5.05 -32.87
C LYS A 22 49.15 6.49 -32.73
N LEU A 23 48.91 6.93 -31.48
CA LEU A 23 48.50 8.30 -31.21
C LEU A 23 49.71 9.22 -31.21
N LYS A 24 49.72 10.22 -32.07
CA LYS A 24 50.77 11.27 -32.08
C LYS A 24 50.41 12.38 -31.10
N GLU A 25 49.18 12.86 -31.17
CA GLU A 25 48.69 14.00 -30.38
C GLU A 25 47.19 13.82 -30.08
N VAL A 26 46.79 14.22 -28.87
CA VAL A 26 45.37 14.27 -28.44
C VAL A 26 45.11 15.69 -27.97
N ARG A 27 44.14 16.35 -28.53
CA ARG A 27 43.68 17.68 -28.12
C ARG A 27 42.32 17.57 -27.47
N VAL A 28 42.02 18.48 -26.54
CA VAL A 28 40.71 18.59 -25.91
C VAL A 28 40.13 19.95 -26.26
N GLU A 29 38.89 19.94 -26.73
CA GLU A 29 38.18 21.16 -27.11
C GLU A 29 36.81 21.21 -26.37
N GLY A 30 36.35 22.45 -26.12
CA GLY A 30 35.00 22.68 -25.52
C GLY A 30 34.94 22.56 -24.01
N ASN A 31 36.01 22.18 -23.34
CA ASN A 31 36.09 22.19 -21.86
C ASN A 31 36.14 23.64 -21.34
N LYS A 32 35.34 23.93 -20.27
CA LYS A 32 35.26 25.25 -19.62
C LYS A 32 35.72 25.22 -18.18
N GLU A 33 35.10 24.39 -17.36
CA GLU A 33 35.40 24.19 -15.94
C GLU A 33 36.33 22.98 -15.71
N THR A 34 36.24 21.98 -16.60
CA THR A 34 36.99 20.74 -16.49
C THR A 34 38.37 20.93 -17.14
N SER A 35 39.44 20.61 -16.43
CA SER A 35 40.78 20.73 -16.98
C SER A 35 41.05 19.71 -18.10
N GLU A 36 41.83 20.10 -19.11
CA GLU A 36 42.26 19.23 -20.21
C GLU A 36 42.89 17.94 -19.69
N ASN A 37 43.80 18.07 -18.68
CA ASN A 37 44.46 16.92 -18.07
C ASN A 37 43.46 15.90 -17.46
N MET A 38 42.36 16.38 -16.87
CA MET A 38 41.35 15.50 -16.31
C MET A 38 40.62 14.73 -17.41
N VAL A 39 40.33 15.39 -18.53
CA VAL A 39 39.69 14.75 -19.69
C VAL A 39 40.58 13.67 -20.27
N LEU A 40 41.87 14.00 -20.53
CA LEU A 40 42.85 13.06 -21.07
C LEU A 40 43.09 11.87 -20.16
N TYR A 41 43.27 12.13 -18.85
CA TYR A 41 43.49 11.07 -17.84
C TYR A 41 42.30 10.12 -17.78
N THR A 42 41.10 10.67 -17.75
CA THR A 42 39.88 9.85 -17.68
C THR A 42 39.63 9.07 -18.97
N ALA A 43 39.84 9.68 -20.11
CA ALA A 43 39.76 9.02 -21.42
C ALA A 43 40.75 7.84 -21.51
N GLY A 44 41.92 7.98 -20.84
CA GLY A 44 43.00 7.01 -20.91
C GLY A 44 43.67 6.97 -22.28
N LEU A 45 43.69 8.11 -22.96
CA LEU A 45 44.35 8.31 -24.27
C LEU A 45 45.52 9.22 -24.09
N GLN A 46 46.74 8.73 -24.42
CA GLN A 46 47.98 9.47 -24.28
C GLN A 46 48.79 9.45 -25.59
N ALA A 47 49.49 10.51 -25.83
CA ALA A 47 50.41 10.57 -26.99
C ALA A 47 51.49 9.48 -26.88
N GLY A 48 51.77 8.80 -28.00
CA GLY A 48 52.70 7.69 -28.09
C GLY A 48 52.11 6.31 -27.86
N GLN A 49 50.86 6.21 -27.42
CA GLN A 49 50.13 4.96 -27.17
C GLN A 49 49.59 4.34 -28.48
N ASP A 50 49.61 3.01 -28.58
CA ASP A 50 48.87 2.26 -29.62
C ASP A 50 47.44 2.06 -29.14
N VAL A 51 46.48 2.52 -29.95
CA VAL A 51 45.03 2.50 -29.64
C VAL A 51 44.26 1.79 -30.74
N SER A 52 43.19 1.11 -30.31
CA SER A 52 42.23 0.47 -31.21
C SER A 52 40.88 1.23 -31.21
N THR A 53 39.98 0.89 -32.09
CA THR A 53 38.60 1.42 -32.09
C THR A 53 37.89 1.16 -30.78
N GLU A 54 38.21 0.06 -30.08
CA GLU A 54 37.61 -0.27 -28.79
C GLU A 54 38.13 0.65 -27.67
N ASP A 55 39.37 1.15 -27.78
CA ASP A 55 39.92 2.09 -26.81
C ASP A 55 39.19 3.44 -26.90
N PHE A 56 38.85 3.90 -28.09
CA PHE A 56 38.00 5.10 -28.26
C PHE A 56 36.60 4.93 -27.67
N ARG A 57 35.98 3.77 -27.86
CA ARG A 57 34.68 3.46 -27.21
C ARG A 57 34.79 3.48 -25.68
N ARG A 58 35.85 2.88 -25.15
CA ARG A 58 36.13 2.89 -23.70
C ARG A 58 36.39 4.30 -23.20
N ALA A 59 37.12 5.12 -23.91
CA ALA A 59 37.38 6.51 -23.58
C ALA A 59 36.09 7.33 -23.49
N VAL A 60 35.24 7.25 -24.51
CA VAL A 60 33.91 7.90 -24.47
C VAL A 60 33.07 7.41 -23.30
N LYS A 61 33.06 6.08 -23.03
CA LYS A 61 32.30 5.52 -21.91
C LYS A 61 32.80 6.05 -20.56
N ARG A 62 34.11 6.09 -20.32
CA ARG A 62 34.71 6.62 -19.09
C ARG A 62 34.39 8.09 -18.89
N LEU A 63 34.47 8.89 -19.96
CA LEU A 63 34.10 10.31 -19.92
C LEU A 63 32.61 10.52 -19.61
N TRP A 64 31.72 9.67 -20.18
CA TRP A 64 30.29 9.68 -19.83
C TRP A 64 30.02 9.31 -18.37
N GLU A 65 30.80 8.38 -17.82
CA GLU A 65 30.66 7.93 -16.42
C GLU A 65 31.00 9.03 -15.42
N LEU A 66 31.81 10.01 -15.79
CA LEU A 66 32.03 11.22 -14.96
C LEU A 66 30.74 12.02 -14.74
N GLY A 67 29.79 11.96 -15.69
CA GLY A 67 28.53 12.66 -15.59
C GLY A 67 28.60 14.19 -15.67
N VAL A 68 29.74 14.73 -16.14
CA VAL A 68 29.98 16.18 -16.27
C VAL A 68 29.76 16.70 -17.69
N PHE A 69 29.66 15.82 -18.67
CA PHE A 69 29.51 16.19 -20.07
C PHE A 69 28.10 15.92 -20.59
N SER A 70 27.60 16.82 -21.44
CA SER A 70 26.33 16.68 -22.18
C SER A 70 26.53 16.10 -23.58
N ASN A 71 27.73 16.29 -24.16
CA ASN A 71 28.14 15.69 -25.42
C ASN A 71 29.63 15.35 -25.38
N ILE A 72 30.02 14.28 -26.07
CA ILE A 72 31.41 13.83 -26.21
C ILE A 72 31.57 13.27 -27.61
N GLN A 73 32.48 13.84 -28.40
CA GLN A 73 32.84 13.38 -29.73
C GLN A 73 34.34 13.23 -29.81
N ILE A 74 34.81 12.23 -30.55
CA ILE A 74 36.23 12.07 -30.89
C ILE A 74 36.36 12.24 -32.38
N HIS A 75 37.08 13.27 -32.80
CA HIS A 75 37.31 13.59 -34.19
C HIS A 75 38.72 13.16 -34.61
N PHE A 76 38.81 12.59 -35.78
CA PHE A 76 40.08 12.32 -36.45
C PHE A 76 40.49 13.56 -37.24
N GLU A 77 41.61 14.17 -36.89
CA GLU A 77 42.08 15.42 -37.51
C GLU A 77 43.08 15.16 -38.62
N GLY A 78 43.79 14.05 -38.60
CA GLY A 78 44.73 13.70 -39.66
C GLY A 78 45.66 12.56 -39.29
N GLU A 79 46.44 12.15 -40.28
CA GLU A 79 47.46 11.12 -40.17
C GLU A 79 48.82 11.67 -40.54
N SER A 80 49.87 11.31 -39.79
CA SER A 80 51.27 11.64 -40.06
C SER A 80 52.13 10.40 -40.00
N PRO A 81 53.38 10.42 -40.49
CA PRO A 81 54.27 9.27 -40.40
C PRO A 81 54.55 8.80 -38.99
N GLU A 82 54.29 9.63 -37.98
CA GLU A 82 54.51 9.37 -36.55
C GLU A 82 53.23 8.89 -35.82
N GLY A 83 52.05 8.90 -36.50
CA GLY A 83 50.78 8.48 -35.90
C GLY A 83 49.61 9.39 -36.28
N ILE A 84 48.44 9.10 -35.70
CA ILE A 84 47.21 9.83 -35.88
C ILE A 84 47.06 10.99 -34.89
N LEU A 85 46.40 12.07 -35.38
CA LEU A 85 46.00 13.19 -34.53
C LEU A 85 44.49 13.11 -34.31
N ILE A 86 44.09 13.26 -33.05
CA ILE A 86 42.68 13.27 -32.67
C ILE A 86 42.35 14.46 -31.78
N SER A 87 41.13 14.95 -31.88
CA SER A 87 40.52 15.86 -30.90
C SER A 87 39.38 15.22 -30.15
N ILE A 88 39.30 15.45 -28.86
CA ILE A 88 38.16 15.07 -28.01
C ILE A 88 37.36 16.35 -27.79
N GLU A 89 36.27 16.49 -28.51
CA GLU A 89 35.34 17.59 -28.30
C GLU A 89 34.35 17.21 -27.19
N VAL A 90 34.32 18.04 -26.16
CA VAL A 90 33.40 17.86 -25.02
C VAL A 90 32.51 19.07 -24.82
N GLU A 91 31.25 18.83 -24.51
CA GLU A 91 30.35 19.89 -24.07
C GLU A 91 29.96 19.62 -22.64
N GLU A 92 30.24 20.58 -21.75
CA GLU A 92 29.95 20.41 -20.33
C GLU A 92 28.45 20.54 -20.05
N SER A 93 27.95 19.64 -19.19
CA SER A 93 26.56 19.68 -18.74
C SER A 93 26.31 20.96 -17.92
N PRO A 94 25.23 21.69 -18.20
CA PRO A 94 24.91 22.89 -17.44
C PRO A 94 24.69 22.58 -15.96
N VAL A 95 25.02 23.55 -15.10
CA VAL A 95 24.87 23.44 -13.66
C VAL A 95 23.51 24.03 -13.26
N LEU A 96 22.77 23.33 -12.40
CA LEU A 96 21.46 23.75 -11.93
C LEU A 96 21.56 24.90 -10.92
N GLY A 97 20.93 26.01 -11.21
CA GLY A 97 20.67 27.12 -10.31
C GLY A 97 19.43 26.87 -9.44
N LYS A 98 18.33 27.49 -9.80
CA LYS A 98 17.04 27.38 -9.14
C LYS A 98 16.05 26.56 -9.95
N VAL A 99 15.06 25.96 -9.26
CA VAL A 99 13.91 25.33 -9.89
C VAL A 99 12.65 26.07 -9.51
N ILE A 100 11.91 26.52 -10.51
CA ILE A 100 10.71 27.35 -10.40
C ILE A 100 9.53 26.55 -10.99
N PHE A 101 8.45 26.45 -10.22
CA PHE A 101 7.22 25.81 -10.68
C PHE A 101 6.14 26.90 -10.89
N LYS A 102 5.49 26.86 -12.05
CA LYS A 102 4.39 27.80 -12.39
C LYS A 102 3.12 27.02 -12.73
N GLY A 103 1.99 27.42 -12.15
CA GLY A 103 0.68 26.85 -12.46
C GLY A 103 0.26 25.61 -11.65
N ASN A 104 1.09 25.13 -10.74
CA ASN A 104 0.86 23.99 -9.87
C ASN A 104 0.02 24.35 -8.62
N LYS A 105 -1.28 24.49 -8.77
CA LYS A 105 -2.19 24.87 -7.69
C LYS A 105 -2.51 23.72 -6.73
N LYS A 106 -2.56 22.48 -7.24
CA LYS A 106 -2.97 21.27 -6.49
C LYS A 106 -1.79 20.53 -5.88
N LEU A 107 -0.78 20.24 -6.68
CA LEU A 107 0.47 19.70 -6.16
C LEU A 107 1.42 20.84 -5.83
N LYS A 108 1.76 20.99 -4.53
CA LYS A 108 2.66 22.04 -4.06
C LYS A 108 4.11 21.73 -4.42
N ASP A 109 4.93 22.78 -4.54
CA ASP A 109 6.39 22.67 -4.84
C ASP A 109 7.10 21.69 -3.93
N ARG A 110 6.72 21.64 -2.64
CA ARG A 110 7.31 20.74 -1.65
C ARG A 110 7.21 19.28 -2.10
N LYS A 111 6.03 18.86 -2.60
CA LYS A 111 5.81 17.47 -3.06
C LYS A 111 6.71 17.11 -4.24
N PHE A 112 6.96 18.05 -5.16
CA PHE A 112 7.91 17.81 -6.25
C PHE A 112 9.35 17.71 -5.75
N LYS A 113 9.74 18.57 -4.81
CA LYS A 113 11.09 18.57 -4.24
C LYS A 113 11.38 17.33 -3.37
N GLU A 114 10.38 16.77 -2.72
CA GLU A 114 10.48 15.52 -1.95
C GLU A 114 10.65 14.30 -2.86
N GLU A 115 9.90 14.27 -3.97
CA GLU A 115 9.89 13.12 -4.88
C GLU A 115 10.99 13.18 -5.95
N ILE A 116 11.45 14.36 -6.31
CA ILE A 116 12.45 14.61 -7.36
C ILE A 116 13.62 15.34 -6.73
N SER A 117 14.79 14.73 -6.78
CA SER A 117 16.01 15.34 -6.23
C SER A 117 16.46 16.52 -7.09
N PHE A 118 16.19 17.73 -6.61
CA PHE A 118 16.69 18.99 -7.17
C PHE A 118 17.76 19.54 -6.20
N GLN A 119 19.02 19.29 -6.51
CA GLN A 119 20.13 19.85 -5.73
C GLN A 119 20.73 21.02 -6.48
N ARG A 120 20.72 22.21 -5.87
CA ARG A 120 21.39 23.39 -6.43
C ARG A 120 22.87 23.08 -6.63
N GLY A 121 23.41 23.41 -7.79
CA GLY A 121 24.78 23.08 -8.15
C GLY A 121 24.99 21.70 -8.77
N MET A 122 23.94 20.87 -8.88
CA MET A 122 24.03 19.61 -9.62
C MET A 122 24.17 19.84 -11.12
N ARG A 123 24.92 18.99 -11.82
CA ARG A 123 24.99 19.02 -13.29
C ARG A 123 23.74 18.38 -13.92
N ILE A 124 23.18 19.05 -14.90
CA ILE A 124 21.95 18.65 -15.58
C ILE A 124 22.29 17.67 -16.69
N LYS A 125 22.04 16.39 -16.46
CA LYS A 125 22.26 15.32 -17.44
C LYS A 125 21.30 15.48 -18.65
N PRO A 126 21.67 15.06 -19.87
CA PRO A 126 20.85 15.23 -21.10
C PRO A 126 19.40 14.78 -20.96
N ASN A 127 19.15 13.66 -20.26
CA ASN A 127 17.82 13.11 -20.08
C ASN A 127 17.07 13.62 -18.83
N PHE A 128 17.67 14.54 -18.07
CA PHE A 128 17.09 15.01 -16.81
C PHE A 128 15.72 15.67 -17.00
N MET A 129 15.62 16.59 -17.96
CA MET A 129 14.36 17.30 -18.21
C MET A 129 13.22 16.35 -18.59
N THR A 130 13.47 15.44 -19.53
CA THR A 130 12.47 14.45 -19.97
C THR A 130 12.04 13.52 -18.86
N LYS A 131 13.00 13.00 -18.06
CA LYS A 131 12.70 12.16 -16.90
C LYS A 131 11.89 12.90 -15.84
N THR A 132 12.27 14.14 -15.55
CA THR A 132 11.59 14.99 -14.56
C THR A 132 10.16 15.31 -15.00
N ILE A 133 9.97 15.75 -16.23
CA ILE A 133 8.64 16.04 -16.80
C ILE A 133 7.75 14.79 -16.75
N ASN A 134 8.29 13.63 -17.12
CA ASN A 134 7.52 12.37 -17.09
C ASN A 134 7.17 11.96 -15.64
N LYS A 135 8.09 12.14 -14.69
CA LYS A 135 7.83 11.88 -13.28
C LYS A 135 6.76 12.82 -12.73
N MET A 136 6.83 14.12 -13.03
CA MET A 136 5.81 15.10 -12.65
C MET A 136 4.43 14.76 -13.26
N LYS A 137 4.38 14.39 -14.55
CA LYS A 137 3.13 13.92 -15.19
C LYS A 137 2.57 12.69 -14.49
N LYS A 138 3.41 11.74 -14.11
CA LYS A 138 3.01 10.55 -13.37
C LYS A 138 2.40 10.92 -12.01
N MET A 139 3.02 11.82 -11.26
CA MET A 139 2.49 12.31 -9.99
C MET A 139 1.10 12.94 -10.14
N TYR A 140 0.88 13.73 -11.21
CA TYR A 140 -0.44 14.27 -11.52
C TYR A 140 -1.46 13.19 -11.89
N MET A 141 -1.05 12.18 -12.64
CA MET A 141 -1.92 11.05 -13.01
C MET A 141 -2.35 10.25 -11.78
N GLU A 142 -1.44 10.00 -10.84
CA GLU A 142 -1.72 9.32 -9.57
C GLU A 142 -2.77 10.06 -8.74
N ASP A 143 -2.78 11.40 -8.79
CA ASP A 143 -3.80 12.24 -8.16
C ASP A 143 -5.07 12.45 -9.03
N GLY A 144 -5.18 11.75 -10.17
CA GLY A 144 -6.35 11.79 -11.06
C GLY A 144 -6.35 12.90 -12.11
N TYR A 145 -5.26 13.65 -12.28
CA TYR A 145 -5.14 14.72 -13.29
C TYR A 145 -4.50 14.20 -14.59
N PHE A 146 -5.15 13.29 -15.27
CA PHE A 146 -4.65 12.63 -16.49
C PHE A 146 -4.42 13.56 -17.70
N LEU A 147 -5.00 14.75 -17.65
CA LEU A 147 -4.86 15.76 -18.72
C LEU A 147 -3.86 16.84 -18.35
N ALA A 148 -3.08 16.66 -17.29
CA ALA A 148 -2.06 17.60 -16.88
C ALA A 148 -0.95 17.69 -17.96
N LYS A 149 -0.60 18.91 -18.32
CA LYS A 149 0.50 19.21 -19.22
C LYS A 149 1.62 19.83 -18.43
N VAL A 150 2.82 19.32 -18.62
CA VAL A 150 4.04 19.83 -18.00
C VAL A 150 5.04 20.10 -19.10
N THR A 151 5.56 21.31 -19.14
CA THR A 151 6.68 21.73 -19.99
C THR A 151 7.80 22.26 -19.12
N GLY A 152 9.03 22.17 -19.56
CA GLY A 152 10.19 22.67 -18.84
C GLY A 152 11.11 23.43 -19.79
N GLU A 153 11.63 24.55 -19.32
CA GLU A 153 12.58 25.41 -20.02
C GLU A 153 13.80 25.65 -19.14
N MET A 154 15.00 25.69 -19.74
CA MET A 154 16.21 26.10 -19.09
C MET A 154 16.54 27.53 -19.52
N ILE A 155 16.78 28.39 -18.55
CA ILE A 155 17.18 29.78 -18.79
C ILE A 155 18.44 30.10 -18.00
N PRO A 156 19.32 31.01 -18.47
CA PRO A 156 20.42 31.50 -17.66
C PRO A 156 19.91 32.08 -16.35
N SER A 157 20.61 31.80 -15.24
CA SER A 157 20.23 32.35 -13.94
C SER A 157 20.51 33.86 -13.89
N GLU A 158 19.52 34.63 -13.47
CA GLU A 158 19.66 36.10 -13.26
C GLU A 158 20.27 36.42 -11.89
N SER A 159 20.59 35.44 -11.07
CA SER A 159 21.11 35.61 -9.72
C SER A 159 22.63 35.70 -9.72
N GLU A 160 23.21 36.75 -9.16
CA GLU A 160 24.68 36.90 -8.99
C GLU A 160 25.33 35.71 -8.28
N ILE A 161 24.58 35.03 -7.37
CA ILE A 161 25.05 33.83 -6.63
C ILE A 161 25.10 32.60 -7.55
N ASP A 162 24.33 32.59 -8.65
CA ASP A 162 24.20 31.48 -9.60
C ASP A 162 24.72 31.86 -10.97
N ASP A 163 25.68 32.80 -11.04
CA ASP A 163 26.31 33.19 -12.29
C ASP A 163 26.87 31.96 -13.01
N GLY A 164 26.61 31.89 -14.33
CA GLY A 164 26.97 30.74 -15.15
C GLY A 164 26.10 29.50 -15.00
N LYS A 165 25.12 29.46 -14.08
CA LYS A 165 24.19 28.35 -13.89
C LYS A 165 22.92 28.53 -14.73
N GLN A 166 22.17 27.44 -14.86
CA GLN A 166 20.87 27.40 -15.55
C GLN A 166 19.74 27.20 -14.55
N ASP A 167 18.75 28.08 -14.57
CA ASP A 167 17.50 27.90 -13.84
C ASP A 167 16.52 27.07 -14.69
N ILE A 168 15.72 26.23 -14.04
CA ILE A 168 14.71 25.45 -14.71
C ILE A 168 13.33 25.97 -14.31
N ILE A 169 12.52 26.33 -15.30
CA ILE A 169 11.12 26.71 -15.10
C ILE A 169 10.23 25.59 -15.62
N PHE A 170 9.46 24.98 -14.70
CA PHE A 170 8.40 24.04 -15.09
C PHE A 170 7.06 24.79 -15.14
N THR A 171 6.45 24.82 -16.32
CA THR A 171 5.11 25.37 -16.52
C THR A 171 4.11 24.24 -16.58
N ILE A 172 3.10 24.32 -15.69
CA ILE A 172 2.14 23.25 -15.46
C ILE A 172 0.73 23.75 -15.74
N THR A 173 -0.01 22.97 -16.51
CA THR A 173 -1.45 23.16 -16.70
C THR A 173 -2.15 21.90 -16.18
N GLU A 174 -2.69 21.96 -14.95
CA GLU A 174 -3.20 20.79 -14.25
C GLU A 174 -4.46 20.18 -14.86
N GLY A 175 -5.32 20.99 -15.45
CA GLY A 175 -6.62 20.54 -15.97
C GLY A 175 -7.62 20.19 -14.85
N LYS A 176 -8.60 19.36 -15.17
CA LYS A 176 -9.61 18.85 -14.23
C LYS A 176 -9.36 17.38 -13.92
N LYS A 177 -9.71 16.95 -12.69
CA LYS A 177 -9.72 15.52 -12.35
C LYS A 177 -10.65 14.76 -13.29
N VAL A 178 -10.15 13.66 -13.82
CA VAL A 178 -10.91 12.82 -14.75
C VAL A 178 -11.57 11.68 -13.99
N LYS A 179 -12.84 11.41 -14.30
CA LYS A 179 -13.64 10.36 -13.65
C LYS A 179 -13.62 9.08 -14.47
N ILE A 180 -13.76 7.94 -13.78
CA ILE A 180 -13.82 6.63 -14.41
C ILE A 180 -15.17 6.48 -15.12
N LYS A 181 -15.13 6.08 -16.37
CA LYS A 181 -16.28 5.86 -17.24
C LYS A 181 -16.56 4.40 -17.54
N ASP A 182 -15.52 3.59 -17.51
CA ASP A 182 -15.65 2.15 -17.75
C ASP A 182 -14.56 1.36 -17.04
N ILE A 183 -14.90 0.11 -16.71
CA ILE A 183 -13.97 -0.88 -16.18
C ILE A 183 -14.14 -2.14 -17.02
N VAL A 184 -13.07 -2.56 -17.67
CA VAL A 184 -13.01 -3.72 -18.56
C VAL A 184 -12.17 -4.80 -17.91
N ILE A 185 -12.75 -5.96 -17.64
CA ILE A 185 -12.04 -7.12 -17.10
C ILE A 185 -12.02 -8.18 -18.21
N VAL A 186 -10.84 -8.64 -18.57
CA VAL A 186 -10.59 -9.60 -19.65
C VAL A 186 -9.91 -10.83 -19.08
N GLY A 187 -10.30 -12.02 -19.55
CA GLY A 187 -9.74 -13.31 -19.10
C GLY A 187 -10.60 -14.03 -18.07
N ASN A 188 -11.70 -13.42 -17.62
CA ASN A 188 -12.64 -14.08 -16.71
C ASN A 188 -13.55 -15.08 -17.43
N THR A 189 -13.77 -16.26 -16.82
CA THR A 189 -14.60 -17.34 -17.35
C THR A 189 -16.10 -17.18 -17.10
N ASN A 190 -16.49 -16.16 -16.32
CA ASN A 190 -17.86 -15.88 -15.91
C ASN A 190 -18.52 -16.99 -15.05
N ASN A 191 -17.76 -17.63 -14.18
CA ASN A 191 -18.15 -18.84 -13.47
C ASN A 191 -18.15 -18.65 -11.94
N PHE A 192 -18.92 -17.70 -11.41
CA PHE A 192 -18.94 -17.35 -9.99
C PHE A 192 -20.22 -17.74 -9.25
N GLY A 193 -20.07 -18.28 -8.04
CA GLY A 193 -21.14 -18.54 -7.10
C GLY A 193 -22.33 -19.26 -7.72
N TRP A 194 -23.55 -18.77 -7.48
CA TRP A 194 -24.78 -19.33 -8.04
C TRP A 194 -24.84 -19.29 -9.58
N LEU A 195 -24.03 -18.44 -10.23
CA LEU A 195 -23.88 -18.42 -11.70
C LEU A 195 -23.03 -19.60 -12.21
N ALA A 196 -22.19 -20.16 -11.34
CA ALA A 196 -21.38 -21.34 -11.64
C ALA A 196 -22.12 -22.65 -11.35
N SER A 197 -22.99 -22.64 -10.34
CA SER A 197 -23.81 -23.80 -10.05
C SER A 197 -24.78 -24.05 -11.22
N LYS A 198 -25.06 -25.31 -11.50
CA LYS A 198 -26.11 -25.72 -12.44
C LYS A 198 -27.47 -25.19 -11.94
N SER A 199 -27.70 -23.89 -12.10
CA SER A 199 -29.01 -23.35 -11.81
C SER A 199 -29.99 -24.03 -12.75
N TRP A 200 -31.04 -24.62 -12.21
CA TRP A 200 -32.14 -25.24 -12.99
C TRP A 200 -32.82 -24.22 -13.91
N ILE A 201 -32.54 -22.91 -13.69
CA ILE A 201 -32.95 -21.84 -14.59
C ILE A 201 -31.80 -21.55 -15.55
N PRO A 202 -31.92 -21.81 -16.86
CA PRO A 202 -30.86 -21.50 -17.82
C PRO A 202 -30.74 -20.00 -17.99
N ILE A 203 -29.62 -19.44 -17.46
CA ILE A 203 -29.31 -18.03 -17.66
C ILE A 203 -28.59 -17.89 -19.02
N PRO A 204 -29.13 -17.08 -19.95
CA PRO A 204 -28.46 -16.82 -21.23
C PRO A 204 -27.01 -16.33 -21.04
N ALA A 205 -26.09 -16.81 -21.87
CA ALA A 205 -24.65 -16.51 -21.74
C ALA A 205 -24.34 -15.01 -21.67
N GLY A 206 -25.04 -14.20 -22.46
CA GLY A 206 -24.89 -12.75 -22.44
C GLY A 206 -25.31 -12.09 -21.10
N LEU A 207 -26.40 -12.60 -20.49
CA LEU A 207 -26.83 -12.11 -19.18
C LEU A 207 -25.90 -12.57 -18.08
N ARG A 208 -25.39 -13.83 -18.12
CA ARG A 208 -24.38 -14.35 -17.21
C ARG A 208 -23.13 -13.49 -17.21
N LYS A 209 -22.58 -13.17 -18.39
CA LYS A 209 -21.44 -12.29 -18.56
C LYS A 209 -21.68 -10.91 -17.93
N LYS A 210 -22.86 -10.33 -18.16
CA LYS A 210 -23.22 -9.02 -17.61
C LYS A 210 -23.33 -9.03 -16.09
N LEU A 211 -23.96 -10.06 -15.50
CA LEU A 211 -24.08 -10.21 -14.05
C LEU A 211 -22.72 -10.43 -13.38
N THR A 212 -21.86 -11.25 -13.97
CA THR A 212 -20.49 -11.46 -13.49
C THR A 212 -19.71 -10.16 -13.48
N LEU A 213 -19.73 -9.39 -14.57
CA LEU A 213 -19.06 -8.09 -14.61
C LEU A 213 -19.57 -7.11 -13.55
N ILE A 214 -20.88 -7.12 -13.27
CA ILE A 214 -21.47 -6.30 -12.20
C ILE A 214 -20.91 -6.75 -10.84
N LYS A 215 -20.90 -8.07 -10.55
CA LYS A 215 -20.36 -8.61 -9.29
C LYS A 215 -18.89 -8.25 -9.11
N LEU A 216 -18.07 -8.40 -10.15
CA LEU A 216 -16.65 -8.04 -10.12
C LEU A 216 -16.43 -6.53 -9.91
N ARG A 217 -17.22 -5.70 -10.59
CA ARG A 217 -17.16 -4.24 -10.42
C ARG A 217 -17.58 -3.78 -9.01
N TRP A 218 -18.39 -4.55 -8.30
CA TRP A 218 -18.76 -4.24 -6.92
C TRP A 218 -17.62 -4.48 -5.93
N GLN A 219 -16.66 -5.34 -6.27
CA GLN A 219 -15.46 -5.53 -5.44
C GLN A 219 -14.54 -4.31 -5.48
N LEU A 220 -14.58 -3.54 -6.58
CA LEU A 220 -13.84 -2.29 -6.73
C LEU A 220 -14.60 -1.16 -6.01
N LYS A 221 -14.50 -1.09 -4.68
CA LYS A 221 -15.31 -0.21 -3.82
C LYS A 221 -14.99 1.26 -4.00
N GLU A 222 -13.73 1.58 -4.25
CA GLU A 222 -13.23 2.94 -4.39
C GLU A 222 -13.13 3.36 -5.87
N THR A 223 -12.87 2.40 -6.78
CA THR A 223 -12.77 2.61 -8.23
C THR A 223 -14.14 2.45 -8.87
N LYS A 224 -15.02 3.45 -8.71
CA LYS A 224 -16.43 3.38 -9.16
C LYS A 224 -16.67 4.06 -10.50
N ILE A 225 -17.47 3.42 -11.35
CA ILE A 225 -17.95 4.03 -12.59
C ILE A 225 -18.92 5.15 -12.24
N ARG A 226 -18.71 6.34 -12.85
CA ARG A 226 -19.68 7.44 -12.75
C ARG A 226 -20.98 7.08 -13.47
N SER A 227 -22.07 6.94 -12.72
CA SER A 227 -23.43 6.89 -13.24
C SER A 227 -24.07 8.28 -13.21
N TRP A 228 -25.10 8.54 -14.02
CA TRP A 228 -25.76 9.84 -14.09
C TRP A 228 -26.41 10.26 -12.75
N TRP A 229 -26.80 9.30 -11.90
CA TRP A 229 -27.37 9.51 -10.56
C TRP A 229 -26.33 9.51 -9.42
N LYS A 230 -25.06 9.15 -9.68
CA LYS A 230 -23.97 9.18 -8.71
C LYS A 230 -23.05 10.37 -8.99
N PHE A 231 -23.52 11.57 -8.66
CA PHE A 231 -22.76 12.81 -8.87
C PHE A 231 -21.43 12.84 -8.10
N TRP A 232 -21.37 12.11 -6.99
CA TRP A 232 -20.23 12.04 -6.07
C TRP A 232 -19.27 10.88 -6.32
N ALA A 233 -19.32 10.24 -7.49
CA ALA A 233 -18.32 9.22 -7.80
C ALA A 233 -16.92 9.81 -7.64
N PRO A 234 -16.02 9.18 -6.83
CA PRO A 234 -14.70 9.71 -6.56
C PRO A 234 -13.89 9.84 -7.86
N ALA A 235 -12.94 10.75 -7.86
CA ALA A 235 -11.94 10.79 -8.92
C ALA A 235 -11.02 9.60 -8.75
N TYR A 236 -10.30 9.23 -9.81
CA TYR A 236 -9.30 8.18 -9.75
C TYR A 236 -8.21 8.52 -8.72
N ASP A 237 -7.84 7.53 -7.93
CA ASP A 237 -6.77 7.58 -6.93
C ASP A 237 -5.98 6.27 -7.03
N GLN A 238 -4.68 6.37 -7.23
CA GLN A 238 -3.81 5.21 -7.45
C GLN A 238 -3.73 4.29 -6.23
N LYS A 239 -3.69 4.85 -5.01
CA LYS A 239 -3.60 4.04 -3.78
C LYS A 239 -4.87 3.21 -3.59
N LYS A 240 -6.03 3.87 -3.71
CA LYS A 240 -7.35 3.22 -3.62
C LYS A 240 -7.56 2.17 -4.71
N TYR A 241 -7.05 2.44 -5.91
CA TYR A 241 -7.08 1.45 -6.98
C TYR A 241 -6.22 0.21 -6.68
N THR A 242 -5.09 0.39 -5.98
CA THR A 242 -4.28 -0.76 -5.54
C THR A 242 -5.02 -1.58 -4.50
N GLU A 243 -5.66 -0.94 -3.51
CA GLU A 243 -6.53 -1.60 -2.52
C GLU A 243 -7.69 -2.37 -3.18
N ASP A 244 -8.30 -1.79 -4.20
CA ASP A 244 -9.36 -2.45 -4.98
C ASP A 244 -8.84 -3.68 -5.77
N LYS A 245 -7.61 -3.65 -6.29
CA LYS A 245 -7.00 -4.83 -6.93
C LYS A 245 -6.77 -5.95 -5.92
N ASP A 246 -6.33 -5.62 -4.72
CA ASP A 246 -6.15 -6.59 -3.64
C ASP A 246 -7.49 -7.18 -3.18
N ALA A 247 -8.53 -6.34 -3.06
CA ALA A 247 -9.88 -6.79 -2.77
C ALA A 247 -10.44 -7.72 -3.85
N LEU A 248 -10.21 -7.40 -5.13
CA LEU A 248 -10.57 -8.26 -6.25
C LEU A 248 -9.83 -9.60 -6.22
N THR A 249 -8.54 -9.58 -5.90
CA THR A 249 -7.72 -10.79 -5.78
C THR A 249 -8.21 -11.67 -4.63
N THR A 250 -8.50 -11.08 -3.49
CA THR A 250 -9.07 -11.79 -2.33
C THR A 250 -10.43 -12.39 -2.68
N PHE A 251 -11.30 -11.62 -3.34
CA PHE A 251 -12.61 -12.11 -3.79
C PHE A 251 -12.50 -13.35 -4.69
N TYR A 252 -11.60 -13.34 -5.68
CA TYR A 252 -11.40 -14.52 -6.54
C TYR A 252 -10.87 -15.72 -5.74
N ARG A 253 -9.93 -15.50 -4.84
CA ARG A 253 -9.38 -16.56 -3.98
C ARG A 253 -10.43 -17.10 -3.00
N ASP A 254 -11.39 -16.28 -2.58
CA ASP A 254 -12.51 -16.73 -1.74
C ASP A 254 -13.58 -17.50 -2.53
N GLU A 255 -13.66 -17.29 -3.82
CA GLU A 255 -14.55 -18.06 -4.70
C GLU A 255 -13.92 -19.37 -5.22
N GLY A 256 -12.72 -19.74 -4.76
CA GLY A 256 -12.03 -20.99 -5.09
C GLY A 256 -10.86 -20.87 -6.04
N TYR A 257 -10.60 -19.70 -6.61
CA TYR A 257 -9.54 -19.49 -7.59
C TYR A 257 -8.21 -19.13 -6.88
N ARG A 258 -7.58 -20.13 -6.27
CA ARG A 258 -6.36 -19.95 -5.46
C ARG A 258 -5.24 -19.27 -6.25
N ASP A 259 -5.07 -19.67 -7.50
CA ASP A 259 -3.95 -19.23 -8.36
C ASP A 259 -4.28 -17.98 -9.18
N PHE A 260 -5.37 -17.31 -8.82
CA PHE A 260 -5.78 -16.07 -9.48
C PHE A 260 -4.67 -15.02 -9.46
N THR A 261 -4.40 -14.44 -10.64
CA THR A 261 -3.42 -13.37 -10.81
C THR A 261 -3.91 -12.30 -11.77
N ILE A 262 -3.52 -11.06 -11.51
CA ILE A 262 -3.70 -9.95 -12.44
C ILE A 262 -2.46 -9.88 -13.32
N LEU A 263 -2.58 -10.26 -14.58
CA LEU A 263 -1.46 -10.31 -15.54
C LEU A 263 -0.96 -8.91 -15.90
N SER A 264 -1.89 -8.00 -16.12
CA SER A 264 -1.58 -6.60 -16.41
C SER A 264 -2.77 -5.71 -16.10
N ASP A 265 -2.50 -4.47 -15.75
CA ASP A 265 -3.52 -3.46 -15.59
C ASP A 265 -3.12 -2.16 -16.31
N SER A 266 -4.09 -1.42 -16.77
CA SER A 266 -3.87 -0.12 -17.40
C SER A 266 -5.05 0.82 -17.13
N VAL A 267 -4.69 2.08 -16.87
CA VAL A 267 -5.66 3.17 -16.72
C VAL A 267 -5.31 4.23 -17.73
N TYR A 268 -6.23 4.52 -18.63
CA TYR A 268 -5.99 5.48 -19.71
C TYR A 268 -7.23 6.34 -19.98
N TYR A 269 -6.97 7.52 -20.53
CA TYR A 269 -8.03 8.42 -20.97
C TYR A 269 -8.58 8.01 -22.33
N GLU A 270 -9.87 7.77 -22.41
CA GLU A 270 -10.59 7.45 -23.64
C GLU A 270 -11.35 8.69 -24.15
N PRO A 271 -10.87 9.34 -25.25
CA PRO A 271 -11.50 10.55 -25.76
C PRO A 271 -12.97 10.38 -26.15
N LYS A 272 -13.34 9.22 -26.71
CA LYS A 272 -14.72 8.91 -27.11
C LYS A 272 -15.65 8.85 -25.89
N LYS A 273 -15.20 8.32 -24.77
CA LYS A 273 -15.96 8.21 -23.51
C LYS A 273 -15.83 9.45 -22.62
N LYS A 274 -14.94 10.40 -22.99
CA LYS A 274 -14.61 11.60 -22.21
C LYS A 274 -14.31 11.27 -20.73
N GLY A 275 -13.51 10.23 -20.49
CA GLY A 275 -13.17 9.78 -19.16
C GLY A 275 -12.15 8.64 -19.16
N LEU A 276 -11.84 8.14 -17.96
CA LEU A 276 -10.89 7.06 -17.78
C LEU A 276 -11.54 5.70 -18.03
N VAL A 277 -10.77 4.82 -18.64
CA VAL A 277 -11.07 3.40 -18.76
C VAL A 277 -10.01 2.64 -17.97
N VAL A 278 -10.47 1.80 -17.04
CA VAL A 278 -9.62 0.86 -16.30
C VAL A 278 -9.72 -0.49 -17.01
N ARG A 279 -8.60 -1.04 -17.45
CA ARG A 279 -8.55 -2.37 -18.05
C ARG A 279 -7.69 -3.28 -17.20
N LEU A 280 -8.27 -4.41 -16.80
CA LEU A 280 -7.64 -5.48 -16.06
C LEU A 280 -7.60 -6.73 -16.93
N ASN A 281 -6.42 -7.29 -17.16
CA ASN A 281 -6.25 -8.59 -17.77
C ASN A 281 -5.95 -9.58 -16.64
N VAL A 282 -6.80 -10.57 -16.47
CA VAL A 282 -6.70 -11.53 -15.37
C VAL A 282 -6.52 -12.93 -15.90
N ASN A 283 -5.84 -13.75 -15.10
CA ASN A 283 -5.82 -15.19 -15.22
C ASN A 283 -6.48 -15.76 -13.97
N GLU A 284 -7.58 -16.47 -14.15
CA GLU A 284 -8.33 -17.04 -13.02
C GLU A 284 -7.65 -18.28 -12.44
N GLY A 285 -6.93 -19.03 -13.28
CA GLY A 285 -6.43 -20.34 -12.91
C GLY A 285 -7.55 -21.36 -12.71
N ASN A 286 -7.25 -22.44 -12.00
CA ASN A 286 -8.22 -23.48 -11.69
C ASN A 286 -9.02 -23.15 -10.44
N ARG A 287 -10.24 -23.68 -10.37
CA ARG A 287 -11.12 -23.51 -9.22
C ARG A 287 -11.05 -24.77 -8.35
N TYR A 288 -10.41 -24.65 -7.19
CA TYR A 288 -10.12 -25.76 -6.31
C TYR A 288 -11.18 -26.04 -5.27
N LYS A 289 -11.33 -27.32 -4.91
CA LYS A 289 -12.04 -27.81 -3.75
C LYS A 289 -11.08 -28.54 -2.84
N TYR A 290 -11.34 -28.48 -1.54
CA TYR A 290 -10.61 -29.32 -0.59
C TYR A 290 -10.94 -30.79 -0.83
N ARG A 291 -9.91 -31.65 -0.76
CA ARG A 291 -10.07 -33.10 -0.92
C ARG A 291 -9.62 -33.86 0.34
N ASN A 292 -8.48 -33.51 0.90
CA ASN A 292 -7.93 -34.22 2.05
C ASN A 292 -7.13 -33.26 2.93
N PHE A 293 -7.17 -33.51 4.26
CA PHE A 293 -6.39 -32.80 5.25
C PHE A 293 -5.51 -33.80 6.00
N THR A 294 -4.23 -33.50 6.15
CA THR A 294 -3.27 -34.31 6.87
C THR A 294 -2.47 -33.46 7.84
N TRP A 295 -2.08 -34.06 8.97
CA TRP A 295 -1.45 -33.34 10.08
C TRP A 295 -0.17 -34.03 10.52
N GLU A 296 0.84 -33.23 10.86
CA GLU A 296 2.11 -33.69 11.42
C GLU A 296 2.56 -32.73 12.54
N GLY A 297 3.18 -33.29 13.59
CA GLY A 297 3.72 -32.51 14.72
C GLY A 297 2.69 -32.12 15.80
N ASN A 298 1.46 -32.61 15.72
CA ASN A 298 0.38 -32.35 16.67
C ASN A 298 0.42 -33.28 17.90
N ALA A 299 1.42 -33.09 18.77
CA ALA A 299 1.55 -33.92 19.98
C ALA A 299 0.51 -33.60 21.07
N LEU A 300 0.06 -32.34 21.16
CA LEU A 300 -0.87 -31.87 22.18
C LEU A 300 -2.32 -32.25 21.92
N TYR A 301 -2.73 -32.26 20.66
CA TYR A 301 -4.10 -32.51 20.25
C TYR A 301 -4.20 -33.65 19.26
N GLU A 302 -5.21 -34.50 19.45
CA GLU A 302 -5.56 -35.54 18.49
C GLU A 302 -6.07 -34.93 17.18
N THR A 303 -5.78 -35.58 16.06
CA THR A 303 -6.15 -35.12 14.72
C THR A 303 -7.65 -34.81 14.59
N GLU A 304 -8.52 -35.63 15.18
CA GLU A 304 -9.97 -35.44 15.18
C GLU A 304 -10.42 -34.10 15.80
N ILE A 305 -9.72 -33.64 16.85
CA ILE A 305 -9.99 -32.34 17.50
C ILE A 305 -9.60 -31.20 16.55
N LEU A 306 -8.44 -31.34 15.89
CA LEU A 306 -7.96 -30.34 14.95
C LEU A 306 -8.86 -30.21 13.73
N GLU A 307 -9.28 -31.33 13.15
CA GLU A 307 -10.22 -31.36 12.00
C GLU A 307 -11.57 -30.74 12.37
N LYS A 308 -12.11 -31.09 13.52
CA LYS A 308 -13.38 -30.51 14.00
C LYS A 308 -13.26 -29.00 14.24
N THR A 309 -12.10 -28.54 14.70
CA THR A 309 -11.87 -27.12 14.98
C THR A 309 -11.57 -26.36 13.68
N LEU A 310 -10.87 -26.97 12.75
CA LEU A 310 -10.62 -26.44 11.42
C LEU A 310 -11.95 -26.16 10.69
N ASN A 311 -12.95 -27.02 10.87
CA ASN A 311 -14.30 -26.90 10.34
C ASN A 311 -14.35 -26.65 8.80
N LEU A 312 -13.40 -27.19 8.08
CA LEU A 312 -13.39 -27.24 6.61
C LEU A 312 -13.72 -28.66 6.16
N ASN A 313 -14.67 -28.76 5.22
CA ASN A 313 -15.13 -30.07 4.75
C ASN A 313 -14.62 -30.36 3.34
N ASP A 314 -14.41 -31.65 3.08
CA ASP A 314 -14.14 -32.14 1.74
C ASP A 314 -15.23 -31.71 0.74
N GLY A 315 -14.81 -31.40 -0.48
CA GLY A 315 -15.71 -30.93 -1.53
C GLY A 315 -16.13 -29.47 -1.46
N ASN A 316 -15.84 -28.77 -0.35
CA ASN A 316 -16.04 -27.32 -0.28
C ASN A 316 -14.99 -26.60 -1.15
N PHE A 317 -15.42 -25.52 -1.78
CA PHE A 317 -14.48 -24.69 -2.53
C PHE A 317 -13.48 -24.01 -1.59
N TYR A 318 -12.24 -23.90 -2.06
CA TYR A 318 -11.22 -23.13 -1.39
C TYR A 318 -11.69 -21.68 -1.19
N SER A 319 -11.46 -21.16 0.00
CA SER A 319 -11.62 -19.74 0.32
C SER A 319 -10.40 -19.29 1.11
N LYS A 320 -9.69 -18.26 0.62
CA LYS A 320 -8.51 -17.73 1.29
C LYS A 320 -8.86 -17.23 2.69
N SER A 321 -9.85 -16.33 2.77
CA SER A 321 -10.25 -15.75 4.05
C SER A 321 -10.81 -16.80 5.01
N GLY A 322 -11.64 -17.74 4.52
CA GLY A 322 -12.15 -18.84 5.32
C GLY A 322 -11.08 -19.81 5.78
N PHE A 323 -10.07 -20.08 4.96
CA PHE A 323 -8.93 -20.89 5.34
C PHE A 323 -8.05 -20.22 6.40
N GLU A 324 -7.71 -18.95 6.21
CA GLU A 324 -6.95 -18.16 7.18
C GLU A 324 -7.67 -18.08 8.54
N GLU A 325 -8.99 -17.88 8.54
CA GLU A 325 -9.81 -17.92 9.75
C GLU A 325 -9.76 -19.31 10.42
N ALA A 326 -9.98 -20.37 9.65
CA ALA A 326 -9.98 -21.75 10.14
C ALA A 326 -8.64 -22.14 10.78
N VAL A 327 -7.53 -21.79 10.16
CA VAL A 327 -6.19 -22.15 10.66
C VAL A 327 -5.76 -21.21 11.79
N PHE A 328 -5.73 -19.89 11.56
CA PHE A 328 -5.11 -18.94 12.48
C PHE A 328 -6.04 -18.42 13.58
N GLN A 329 -7.37 -18.40 13.35
CA GLN A 329 -8.31 -17.98 14.38
C GLN A 329 -8.85 -19.17 15.17
N ASN A 330 -9.06 -20.32 14.55
CA ASN A 330 -9.64 -21.47 15.24
C ASN A 330 -8.52 -22.41 15.73
N VAL A 331 -7.79 -23.08 14.82
CA VAL A 331 -6.82 -24.12 15.23
C VAL A 331 -5.67 -23.54 16.06
N GLN A 332 -5.02 -22.48 15.60
CA GLN A 332 -3.91 -21.87 16.33
C GLN A 332 -4.34 -21.31 17.69
N SER A 333 -5.60 -20.83 17.81
CA SER A 333 -6.14 -20.38 19.09
C SER A 333 -6.21 -21.48 20.14
N LEU A 334 -6.44 -22.75 19.77
CA LEU A 334 -6.42 -23.86 20.70
C LEU A 334 -5.04 -23.99 21.38
N TYR A 335 -3.99 -23.88 20.60
CA TYR A 335 -2.61 -23.91 21.09
C TYR A 335 -2.30 -22.72 21.98
N MET A 336 -2.68 -21.52 21.52
CA MET A 336 -2.47 -20.28 22.26
C MET A 336 -3.24 -20.25 23.59
N ASP A 337 -4.42 -20.87 23.67
CA ASP A 337 -5.20 -20.96 24.92
C ASP A 337 -4.65 -21.98 25.92
N ARG A 338 -3.68 -22.80 25.48
CA ARG A 338 -2.92 -23.71 26.36
C ARG A 338 -1.50 -23.18 26.63
N GLY A 339 -1.22 -21.93 26.27
CA GLY A 339 0.05 -21.27 26.53
C GLY A 339 1.08 -21.38 25.40
N TYR A 340 0.81 -22.10 24.35
CA TYR A 340 1.73 -22.28 23.23
C TYR A 340 1.65 -21.10 22.26
N LEU A 341 2.08 -19.95 22.75
CA LEU A 341 2.01 -18.67 22.02
C LEU A 341 2.79 -18.71 20.71
N TYR A 342 3.95 -19.35 20.72
CA TYR A 342 4.86 -19.44 19.59
C TYR A 342 4.59 -20.67 18.70
N SER A 343 3.46 -21.36 18.90
CA SER A 343 3.07 -22.45 18.00
C SER A 343 2.93 -21.95 16.57
N SER A 344 3.48 -22.69 15.62
CA SER A 344 3.36 -22.41 14.19
C SER A 344 2.60 -23.53 13.49
N ILE A 345 1.71 -23.16 12.60
CA ILE A 345 0.95 -24.09 11.74
C ILE A 345 1.23 -23.70 10.30
N GLU A 346 2.00 -24.52 9.61
CA GLU A 346 2.39 -24.27 8.22
C GLU A 346 1.59 -25.18 7.27
N PRO A 347 0.68 -24.59 6.45
CA PRO A 347 -0.10 -25.34 5.48
C PRO A 347 0.68 -25.53 4.17
N PHE A 348 0.79 -26.75 3.71
CA PHE A 348 1.34 -27.11 2.40
C PHE A 348 0.20 -27.59 1.49
N PHE A 349 0.04 -26.90 0.37
CA PHE A 349 -1.01 -27.18 -0.59
C PHE A 349 -0.47 -27.99 -1.77
N THR A 350 -1.08 -29.12 -2.02
CA THR A 350 -0.74 -30.00 -3.15
C THR A 350 -1.95 -30.11 -4.09
N PRO A 351 -1.89 -29.50 -5.29
CA PRO A 351 -2.94 -29.67 -6.29
C PRO A 351 -3.00 -31.12 -6.78
N VAL A 352 -4.20 -31.65 -6.89
CA VAL A 352 -4.46 -33.01 -7.40
C VAL A 352 -5.47 -32.93 -8.54
N GLY A 353 -4.99 -33.18 -9.75
CA GLY A 353 -5.77 -32.90 -10.95
C GLY A 353 -6.02 -31.40 -11.13
N ASP A 354 -7.13 -31.06 -11.79
CA ASP A 354 -7.44 -29.68 -12.17
C ASP A 354 -8.33 -28.93 -11.16
N ASP A 355 -8.97 -29.64 -10.21
CA ASP A 355 -10.01 -29.06 -9.36
C ASP A 355 -9.91 -29.42 -7.87
N SER A 356 -8.92 -30.20 -7.46
CA SER A 356 -8.81 -30.74 -6.11
C SER A 356 -7.52 -30.30 -5.44
N LEU A 357 -7.58 -30.11 -4.11
CA LEU A 357 -6.48 -29.60 -3.31
C LEU A 357 -6.34 -30.42 -2.03
N ASP A 358 -5.19 -31.07 -1.85
CA ASP A 358 -4.80 -31.66 -0.57
C ASP A 358 -4.05 -30.63 0.26
N VAL A 359 -4.30 -30.63 1.55
CA VAL A 359 -3.64 -29.72 2.49
C VAL A 359 -2.95 -30.53 3.58
N HIS A 360 -1.65 -30.37 3.66
CA HIS A 360 -0.84 -30.95 4.73
C HIS A 360 -0.44 -29.85 5.71
N PHE A 361 -0.72 -30.04 7.00
CA PHE A 361 -0.34 -29.11 8.06
C PHE A 361 0.86 -29.65 8.83
N SER A 362 1.94 -28.88 8.85
CA SER A 362 3.08 -29.11 9.74
C SER A 362 2.96 -28.20 10.95
N ILE A 363 2.91 -28.78 12.14
CA ILE A 363 2.75 -28.05 13.39
C ILE A 363 4.04 -28.10 14.19
N THR A 364 4.50 -26.95 14.63
CA THR A 364 5.57 -26.81 15.61
C THR A 364 4.97 -26.19 16.89
N GLU A 365 4.87 -26.96 17.96
CA GLU A 365 4.15 -26.54 19.17
C GLU A 365 4.95 -25.56 20.01
N ASN A 366 6.30 -25.69 20.06
CA ASN A 366 7.22 -24.90 20.91
C ASN A 366 6.91 -25.03 22.40
N ASN A 367 7.36 -24.05 23.22
CA ASN A 367 7.22 -24.06 24.67
C ASN A 367 5.96 -23.30 25.13
N LYS A 368 5.51 -23.61 26.36
CA LYS A 368 4.48 -22.83 27.03
C LYS A 368 5.06 -21.51 27.50
N VAL A 369 4.26 -20.46 27.41
CA VAL A 369 4.67 -19.09 27.73
C VAL A 369 3.82 -18.52 28.83
N TYR A 370 4.47 -17.91 29.82
CA TYR A 370 3.86 -17.25 30.98
C TYR A 370 3.97 -15.73 30.88
N ILE A 371 2.99 -15.04 31.41
CA ILE A 371 2.97 -13.57 31.47
C ILE A 371 3.80 -13.14 32.67
N ARG A 372 4.94 -12.50 32.47
CA ARG A 372 5.77 -11.98 33.55
C ARG A 372 5.21 -10.65 34.09
N ASN A 373 5.00 -9.68 33.19
CA ASN A 373 4.46 -8.36 33.55
C ASN A 373 3.39 -7.90 32.57
N ILE A 374 2.52 -7.00 33.02
CA ILE A 374 1.55 -6.30 32.21
C ILE A 374 1.80 -4.80 32.38
N ASN A 375 2.28 -4.17 31.32
CA ASN A 375 2.56 -2.74 31.26
C ASN A 375 1.41 -2.02 30.52
N ILE A 376 1.00 -0.88 31.05
CA ILE A 376 -0.10 -0.09 30.49
C ILE A 376 0.44 1.29 30.14
N TYR A 377 0.18 1.74 28.92
CA TYR A 377 0.67 3.02 28.38
C TYR A 377 -0.47 3.84 27.79
N GLY A 378 -0.41 5.18 27.99
CA GLY A 378 -1.34 6.13 27.39
C GLY A 378 -2.62 6.38 28.20
N ASN A 379 -2.62 6.03 29.48
CA ASN A 379 -3.71 6.30 30.42
C ASN A 379 -3.47 7.59 31.22
N ASP A 380 -3.48 8.73 30.53
CA ASP A 380 -3.15 10.03 31.13
C ASP A 380 -4.19 10.51 32.18
N LYS A 381 -5.47 10.27 31.93
CA LYS A 381 -6.60 10.63 32.80
C LYS A 381 -7.08 9.42 33.63
N THR A 382 -7.18 8.25 32.99
CA THR A 382 -7.74 7.05 33.59
C THR A 382 -6.74 6.39 34.53
N ARG A 383 -7.15 6.13 35.77
CA ARG A 383 -6.31 5.42 36.71
C ARG A 383 -6.09 3.98 36.29
N GLU A 384 -4.90 3.50 36.52
CA GLU A 384 -4.48 2.15 36.09
C GLU A 384 -5.36 1.04 36.67
N ASN A 385 -5.84 1.19 37.92
CA ASN A 385 -6.74 0.23 38.55
C ASN A 385 -8.07 0.07 37.79
N VAL A 386 -8.57 1.11 37.11
CA VAL A 386 -9.78 1.02 36.29
C VAL A 386 -9.55 0.13 35.06
N ILE A 387 -8.34 0.14 34.52
CA ILE A 387 -7.94 -0.71 33.40
C ILE A 387 -7.70 -2.14 33.89
N ARG A 388 -6.88 -2.29 34.93
CA ARG A 388 -6.50 -3.62 35.47
C ARG A 388 -7.68 -4.46 35.93
N ARG A 389 -8.71 -3.85 36.50
CA ARG A 389 -9.92 -4.60 36.92
C ARG A 389 -10.71 -5.24 35.78
N GLU A 390 -10.52 -4.72 34.55
CA GLU A 390 -11.16 -5.25 33.33
C GLU A 390 -10.32 -6.36 32.68
N LEU A 391 -9.08 -6.55 33.10
CA LEU A 391 -8.23 -7.59 32.57
C LEU A 391 -8.59 -8.96 33.19
N ASP A 392 -8.62 -9.97 32.35
CA ASP A 392 -8.80 -11.38 32.72
C ASP A 392 -7.46 -12.14 32.71
N VAL A 393 -6.35 -11.42 32.57
CA VAL A 393 -4.97 -11.93 32.53
C VAL A 393 -4.16 -11.23 33.60
N PHE A 394 -3.29 -11.98 34.30
CA PHE A 394 -2.49 -11.47 35.40
C PHE A 394 -1.03 -11.90 35.29
N PRO A 395 -0.09 -11.16 35.89
CA PRO A 395 1.29 -11.61 36.01
C PRO A 395 1.38 -12.99 36.69
N GLY A 396 2.16 -13.89 36.13
CA GLY A 396 2.28 -15.29 36.54
C GLY A 396 1.33 -16.25 35.83
N ASP A 397 0.32 -15.75 35.13
CA ASP A 397 -0.61 -16.61 34.40
C ASP A 397 0.04 -17.21 33.16
N LEU A 398 -0.42 -18.41 32.80
CA LEU A 398 -0.18 -19.00 31.51
C LEU A 398 -0.85 -18.11 30.42
N PHE A 399 -0.15 -17.81 29.31
CA PHE A 399 -0.72 -17.03 28.24
C PHE A 399 -1.97 -17.71 27.66
N ARG A 400 -3.04 -16.95 27.51
CA ARG A 400 -4.30 -17.40 26.90
C ARG A 400 -4.87 -16.32 26.00
N ARG A 401 -4.88 -16.59 24.70
CA ARG A 401 -5.37 -15.64 23.69
C ARG A 401 -6.81 -15.19 23.93
N THR A 402 -7.68 -16.15 24.26
CA THR A 402 -9.11 -15.86 24.49
C THR A 402 -9.32 -14.92 25.67
N LEU A 403 -8.55 -15.09 26.77
CA LEU A 403 -8.64 -14.19 27.93
C LEU A 403 -8.13 -12.79 27.59
N LEU A 404 -7.03 -12.68 26.88
CA LEU A 404 -6.51 -11.40 26.43
C LEU A 404 -7.50 -10.67 25.51
N GLN A 405 -8.07 -11.37 24.53
CA GLN A 405 -9.10 -10.80 23.65
C GLN A 405 -10.35 -10.38 24.43
N ARG A 406 -10.75 -11.14 25.46
CA ARG A 406 -11.88 -10.77 26.33
C ARG A 406 -11.56 -9.51 27.11
N SER A 407 -10.36 -9.38 27.64
CA SER A 407 -9.88 -8.18 28.32
C SER A 407 -9.94 -6.96 27.41
N MET A 408 -9.46 -7.09 26.17
CA MET A 408 -9.52 -5.98 25.18
C MET A 408 -10.96 -5.59 24.84
N ARG A 409 -11.88 -6.56 24.74
CA ARG A 409 -13.31 -6.26 24.54
C ARG A 409 -13.93 -5.53 25.74
N LYS A 410 -13.61 -5.92 26.98
CA LYS A 410 -14.07 -5.22 28.16
C LYS A 410 -13.58 -3.78 28.22
N LEU A 411 -12.29 -3.54 27.93
CA LEU A 411 -11.74 -2.20 27.83
C LEU A 411 -12.42 -1.34 26.75
N ASN A 412 -12.75 -1.94 25.61
CA ASN A 412 -13.48 -1.24 24.54
C ASN A 412 -14.91 -0.87 24.95
N VAL A 413 -15.58 -1.71 25.73
CA VAL A 413 -16.95 -1.44 26.24
C VAL A 413 -16.98 -0.27 27.21
N LEU A 414 -15.93 0.01 27.97
CA LEU A 414 -15.82 1.20 28.82
C LEU A 414 -15.98 2.50 28.03
N ASN A 415 -15.65 2.48 26.74
CA ASN A 415 -15.74 3.62 25.83
C ASN A 415 -14.89 4.84 26.26
N TYR A 416 -13.85 4.61 27.06
CA TYR A 416 -12.89 5.65 27.47
C TYR A 416 -11.72 5.78 26.49
N PHE A 417 -11.49 4.77 25.67
CA PHE A 417 -10.35 4.63 24.79
C PHE A 417 -10.77 4.58 23.32
N ASP A 418 -9.89 5.02 22.42
CA ASP A 418 -10.06 4.83 20.99
C ASP A 418 -9.91 3.33 20.66
N PRO A 419 -10.93 2.67 20.06
CA PRO A 419 -10.86 1.25 19.72
C PRO A 419 -9.66 0.89 18.82
N THR A 420 -9.21 1.83 17.98
CA THR A 420 -8.09 1.61 17.07
C THR A 420 -6.73 1.63 17.78
N SER A 421 -6.67 2.22 18.97
CA SER A 421 -5.45 2.29 19.79
C SER A 421 -5.29 1.12 20.75
N LEU A 422 -6.36 0.38 21.04
CA LEU A 422 -6.33 -0.79 21.93
C LEU A 422 -5.56 -1.93 21.29
N SER A 423 -4.23 -1.92 21.44
CA SER A 423 -3.33 -2.90 20.85
C SER A 423 -2.47 -3.54 21.95
N PRO A 424 -2.71 -4.80 22.31
CA PRO A 424 -1.78 -5.56 23.14
C PRO A 424 -0.57 -5.97 22.28
N ASN A 425 0.62 -5.65 22.76
CA ASN A 425 1.88 -6.07 22.17
C ASN A 425 2.54 -7.10 23.10
N VAL A 426 3.00 -8.18 22.51
CA VAL A 426 3.72 -9.24 23.23
C VAL A 426 5.21 -8.98 23.06
N VAL A 427 5.89 -8.77 24.16
CA VAL A 427 7.33 -8.54 24.21
C VAL A 427 8.01 -9.79 24.78
N PRO A 428 8.74 -10.56 23.96
CA PRO A 428 9.50 -11.70 24.45
C PRO A 428 10.57 -11.25 25.45
N VAL A 429 10.67 -11.98 26.55
CA VAL A 429 11.67 -11.71 27.59
C VAL A 429 12.63 -12.88 27.67
N ASP A 430 12.09 -14.10 27.70
CA ASP A 430 12.85 -15.35 27.68
C ASP A 430 12.10 -16.40 26.85
N GLU A 431 12.59 -17.64 26.76
CA GLU A 431 11.98 -18.72 25.97
C GLU A 431 10.55 -19.05 26.42
N ASP A 432 10.23 -18.86 27.71
CA ASP A 432 8.95 -19.19 28.32
C ASP A 432 8.27 -18.00 29.04
N GLU A 433 8.82 -16.79 28.95
CA GLU A 433 8.26 -15.59 29.58
C GLU A 433 8.08 -14.43 28.61
N ILE A 434 6.96 -13.72 28.78
CA ILE A 434 6.63 -12.50 28.03
C ILE A 434 6.18 -11.37 28.94
N ASP A 435 6.41 -10.15 28.50
CA ASP A 435 5.70 -8.98 28.99
C ASP A 435 4.57 -8.61 28.03
N LEU A 436 3.43 -8.20 28.58
CA LEU A 436 2.31 -7.68 27.80
C LEU A 436 2.28 -6.15 27.90
N ASP A 437 2.55 -5.47 26.80
CA ASP A 437 2.45 -4.02 26.69
C ASP A 437 1.09 -3.66 26.07
N ILE A 438 0.20 -3.06 26.89
CA ILE A 438 -1.12 -2.60 26.45
C ILE A 438 -1.04 -1.10 26.20
N THR A 439 -1.01 -0.72 24.94
CA THR A 439 -1.04 0.68 24.52
C THR A 439 -2.49 1.09 24.24
N LEU A 440 -2.89 2.24 24.77
CA LEU A 440 -4.23 2.80 24.58
C LEU A 440 -4.14 4.31 24.43
N ALA A 441 -5.10 4.91 23.72
CA ALA A 441 -5.26 6.36 23.64
C ALA A 441 -6.63 6.75 24.17
N GLU A 442 -6.64 7.72 25.09
CA GLU A 442 -7.88 8.19 25.68
C GLU A 442 -8.66 9.07 24.73
N LYS A 443 -9.97 8.94 24.75
CA LYS A 443 -10.89 9.81 24.01
C LYS A 443 -11.88 10.49 24.95
N SER A 444 -12.43 11.62 24.54
CA SER A 444 -13.52 12.27 25.28
C SER A 444 -14.75 11.34 25.26
N SER A 445 -15.21 10.95 26.42
CA SER A 445 -16.41 10.14 26.62
C SER A 445 -17.56 10.90 27.25
N ASP A 446 -17.34 12.19 27.61
CA ASP A 446 -18.35 13.04 28.19
C ASP A 446 -19.45 13.35 27.17
N LYS A 447 -20.69 13.42 27.63
CA LYS A 447 -21.86 13.61 26.78
C LYS A 447 -22.67 14.82 27.27
N ALA A 448 -23.14 15.61 26.32
CA ALA A 448 -24.15 16.62 26.54
C ALA A 448 -25.33 16.36 25.59
N SER A 449 -26.53 16.34 26.11
CA SER A 449 -27.75 16.16 25.32
C SER A 449 -28.79 17.22 25.69
N ALA A 450 -29.55 17.62 24.70
CA ALA A 450 -30.73 18.46 24.91
C ALA A 450 -31.91 17.81 24.18
N ASN A 451 -33.09 17.86 24.78
CA ASN A 451 -34.29 17.29 24.22
C ASN A 451 -35.45 18.28 24.32
N ILE A 452 -36.28 18.28 23.32
CA ILE A 452 -37.56 18.98 23.28
C ILE A 452 -38.59 18.00 22.82
N GLY A 453 -39.71 17.92 23.51
CA GLY A 453 -40.78 17.00 23.18
C GLY A 453 -42.15 17.53 23.59
N PHE A 454 -43.22 16.84 23.19
CA PHE A 454 -44.56 17.06 23.65
C PHE A 454 -45.12 15.76 24.25
N THR A 455 -45.63 15.85 25.47
CA THR A 455 -46.27 14.70 26.14
C THR A 455 -47.69 15.12 26.56
N GLY A 456 -48.66 14.18 26.52
CA GLY A 456 -50.05 14.46 26.85
C GLY A 456 -50.28 14.92 28.28
N ILE A 457 -49.37 14.60 29.19
CA ILE A 457 -49.46 14.90 30.64
C ILE A 457 -48.74 16.19 30.98
N TYR A 458 -47.53 16.42 30.43
CA TYR A 458 -46.63 17.52 30.78
C TYR A 458 -46.62 18.62 29.72
N GLY A 459 -47.42 18.51 28.63
CA GLY A 459 -47.43 19.48 27.54
C GLY A 459 -46.11 19.51 26.78
N MET A 460 -45.63 20.71 26.44
CA MET A 460 -44.28 20.89 25.90
C MET A 460 -43.27 20.68 27.00
N THR A 461 -42.33 19.78 26.76
CA THR A 461 -41.23 19.50 27.66
C THR A 461 -39.90 19.81 26.99
N GLY A 462 -38.98 20.35 27.74
CA GLY A 462 -37.60 20.57 27.31
C GLY A 462 -36.67 20.20 28.43
N GLY A 463 -35.49 19.69 28.07
CA GLY A 463 -34.51 19.34 29.07
C GLY A 463 -33.11 19.23 28.51
N GLY A 464 -32.16 19.08 29.39
CA GLY A 464 -30.77 18.83 29.06
C GLY A 464 -30.14 17.91 30.08
N ASN A 465 -29.15 17.16 29.63
CA ASN A 465 -28.35 16.31 30.49
C ASN A 465 -26.89 16.46 30.11
N ILE A 466 -26.03 16.61 31.12
CA ILE A 466 -24.57 16.56 31.00
C ILE A 466 -24.10 15.36 31.79
N GLU A 467 -23.34 14.49 31.15
CA GLU A 467 -22.80 13.26 31.74
C GLU A 467 -21.28 13.26 31.59
N PHE A 468 -20.59 13.22 32.73
CA PHE A 468 -19.15 13.07 32.81
C PHE A 468 -18.84 11.60 33.02
N ASN A 469 -18.34 10.94 32.00
CA ASN A 469 -17.89 9.55 32.05
C ASN A 469 -16.43 9.54 32.50
N ASN A 470 -16.08 8.48 33.28
CA ASN A 470 -14.76 8.37 33.88
C ASN A 470 -14.38 9.60 34.73
N PHE A 471 -15.31 10.00 35.60
CA PHE A 471 -15.13 11.17 36.45
C PHE A 471 -13.88 11.00 37.35
N MET A 472 -12.98 11.99 37.30
CA MET A 472 -11.67 11.98 37.96
C MET A 472 -10.78 10.77 37.61
N GLY A 473 -11.00 10.14 36.44
CA GLY A 473 -10.24 8.96 36.02
C GLY A 473 -10.53 7.69 36.82
N ARG A 474 -11.62 7.67 37.60
CA ARG A 474 -11.97 6.52 38.50
C ARG A 474 -12.95 5.54 37.88
N GLY A 475 -13.38 5.76 36.64
CA GLY A 475 -14.42 4.97 35.97
C GLY A 475 -15.83 5.30 36.50
N GLN A 476 -15.97 6.30 37.38
CA GLN A 476 -17.23 6.77 37.93
C GLN A 476 -18.00 7.64 36.90
N ILE A 477 -19.32 7.66 37.00
CA ILE A 477 -20.19 8.49 36.16
C ILE A 477 -20.88 9.52 37.05
N LEU A 478 -20.76 10.80 36.66
CA LEU A 478 -21.47 11.90 37.30
C LEU A 478 -22.34 12.57 36.21
N SER A 479 -23.63 12.61 36.45
CA SER A 479 -24.54 13.30 35.50
C SER A 479 -25.45 14.32 36.19
N PHE A 480 -25.72 15.38 35.48
CA PHE A 480 -26.64 16.43 35.85
C PHE A 480 -27.69 16.59 34.76
N GLY A 481 -28.94 16.43 35.15
CA GLY A 481 -30.08 16.61 34.25
C GLY A 481 -31.02 17.69 34.77
N PHE A 482 -31.63 18.41 33.85
CA PHE A 482 -32.75 19.27 34.14
C PHE A 482 -33.86 19.05 33.13
N ASN A 483 -35.11 19.10 33.58
CA ASN A 483 -36.26 19.02 32.70
C ASN A 483 -37.27 20.04 33.11
N VAL A 484 -37.89 20.70 32.15
CA VAL A 484 -38.96 21.67 32.34
C VAL A 484 -40.15 21.29 31.44
N GLY A 485 -41.31 21.49 31.92
CA GLY A 485 -42.54 21.24 31.15
C GLY A 485 -43.71 22.14 31.56
N THR A 486 -44.58 22.40 30.64
CA THR A 486 -45.86 23.03 30.94
C THR A 486 -46.84 21.93 31.31
N GLN A 487 -47.15 21.79 32.59
CA GLN A 487 -48.12 20.81 33.05
C GLN A 487 -49.54 21.22 32.56
N VAL A 488 -50.10 20.41 31.72
CA VAL A 488 -51.54 20.53 31.39
C VAL A 488 -52.31 19.71 32.41
N SER A 489 -52.77 20.38 33.46
CA SER A 489 -53.59 19.75 34.49
C SER A 489 -54.96 19.38 33.92
N VAL A 490 -55.20 18.14 33.64
CA VAL A 490 -56.53 17.59 33.25
C VAL A 490 -57.43 17.38 34.49
N TYR A 491 -56.90 17.50 35.70
CA TYR A 491 -57.64 17.17 36.95
C TYR A 491 -57.67 18.21 38.02
N ASN A 492 -57.12 19.39 37.86
CA ASN A 492 -57.27 20.45 38.85
C ASN A 492 -58.33 21.44 38.48
N ASN A 493 -59.43 21.45 39.27
CA ASN A 493 -60.57 22.39 39.21
C ASN A 493 -60.22 23.90 39.32
N TYR A 494 -58.94 24.25 39.24
CA TYR A 494 -58.45 25.66 39.40
C TYR A 494 -57.67 26.19 38.22
N GLY A 495 -57.90 25.74 37.05
CA GLY A 495 -57.59 26.48 35.77
C GLY A 495 -56.23 27.14 35.58
N LYS A 496 -55.22 26.89 36.39
CA LYS A 496 -53.86 27.44 36.19
C LYS A 496 -52.89 26.35 35.72
N PRO A 497 -52.30 26.50 34.58
CA PRO A 497 -51.24 25.57 34.14
C PRO A 497 -50.07 25.58 35.12
N GLY A 498 -49.82 24.46 35.76
CA GLY A 498 -48.64 24.28 36.60
C GLY A 498 -47.39 24.11 35.72
N LYS A 499 -46.26 24.56 36.24
CA LYS A 499 -44.96 24.26 35.63
C LYS A 499 -44.40 23.00 36.26
N TYR A 500 -43.87 22.12 35.40
CA TYR A 500 -43.05 20.98 35.86
C TYR A 500 -41.59 21.36 35.72
N GLU A 501 -40.83 21.26 36.77
CA GLU A 501 -39.39 21.47 36.79
C GLU A 501 -38.74 20.32 37.59
N SER A 502 -37.73 19.67 37.02
CA SER A 502 -36.95 18.69 37.75
C SER A 502 -35.46 18.90 37.51
N ILE A 503 -34.70 18.75 38.56
CA ILE A 503 -33.25 18.68 38.52
C ILE A 503 -32.87 17.32 39.05
N GLU A 504 -32.04 16.62 38.29
CA GLU A 504 -31.56 15.28 38.61
C GLU A 504 -30.03 15.32 38.69
N MET A 505 -29.50 14.76 39.76
CA MET A 505 -28.06 14.49 39.86
C MET A 505 -27.89 12.99 40.11
N ARG A 506 -27.10 12.34 39.30
CA ARG A 506 -26.79 10.92 39.43
C ARG A 506 -25.28 10.74 39.57
N PHE A 507 -24.89 9.99 40.57
CA PHE A 507 -23.53 9.49 40.74
C PHE A 507 -23.58 7.98 40.70
N MET A 508 -22.72 7.37 39.88
CA MET A 508 -22.61 5.93 39.75
C MET A 508 -21.14 5.54 39.87
N ASP A 509 -20.86 4.61 40.75
CA ASP A 509 -19.55 3.97 40.88
C ASP A 509 -19.68 2.52 40.41
N PRO A 510 -19.16 2.16 39.24
CA PRO A 510 -19.12 0.78 38.81
C PRO A 510 -18.03 0.08 39.61
N MET A 511 -18.43 -0.66 40.64
CA MET A 511 -17.55 -1.52 41.44
C MET A 511 -17.11 -2.74 40.62
#